data_88c70be972b951b8f6416c2261256bc2
#
_entry.id   88c70be972b951b8f6416c2261256bc2
#
_cell.length_a   1.000
_cell.length_b   1.000
_cell.length_c   1.000
_cell.angle_alpha   90.00
_cell.angle_beta   90.00
_cell.angle_gamma   90.00
#
_symmetry.space_group_name_H-M   'P 1'
#
loop_
_entity.id
_entity.type
_entity.pdbx_description
1 polymer ?
#
loop_
_entity_poly.entity_id
_entity_poly.type
_entity_poly.pdbx_seq_one_letter_code
_entity_poly.pdbx_strand_id
1 'polypeptide(L)'
;MGNKPFTQDMTTSLTSRLLILFLAAFLFVTALAPISVAAVPAPRPAPQARSSPIPGLSFKGDSLPWTVLLLFTALTLLPALLLSMTPFVRILIVFHFLRQALGTQTAPTNQTLLGLALFLTYFVMQPVGMSIDTVSIEPFERGSITAWQAIELSADPLRQFMLKYTRQKDLALFVELSHEARPARPDDLSMRVVVPAYITSELKTGFQIGAVLFLPFLVIDMVVAAITTSVGMFQLPPVVISTPLKILLFVVADGWNLVVGSTLKSFY
;
A
#
# COMPACT_ATOMS: atom_id res chain seq x y z
N MET A 1 25.43 35.17 21.65
CA MET A 1 25.89 34.01 20.84
C MET A 1 24.82 32.93 20.93
N GLY A 2 23.96 32.89 19.92
CA GLY A 2 22.77 32.01 19.92
C GLY A 2 23.09 30.65 19.32
N ASN A 3 22.88 29.63 20.12
CA ASN A 3 23.01 28.23 19.74
C ASN A 3 21.73 27.84 18.98
N LYS A 4 21.77 27.77 17.64
CA LYS A 4 20.68 27.18 16.84
C LYS A 4 20.76 25.65 16.98
N PRO A 5 19.67 24.94 17.25
CA PRO A 5 19.69 23.49 17.34
C PRO A 5 19.86 22.90 15.95
N PHE A 6 20.97 22.21 15.73
CA PHE A 6 21.39 21.48 14.52
C PHE A 6 20.40 20.38 14.07
N THR A 7 19.45 20.05 14.91
CA THR A 7 18.47 18.97 14.67
C THR A 7 17.25 19.37 13.81
N GLN A 8 16.98 20.67 13.68
CA GLN A 8 15.75 21.13 13.01
C GLN A 8 15.85 21.16 11.47
N ASP A 9 17.05 21.37 10.93
CA ASP A 9 17.26 21.42 9.46
C ASP A 9 17.34 20.01 8.84
N MET A 10 17.77 19.01 9.61
CA MET A 10 17.90 17.62 9.14
C MET A 10 16.54 16.91 9.02
N THR A 11 15.62 17.17 9.95
CA THR A 11 14.26 16.58 9.92
C THR A 11 13.40 17.16 8.80
N THR A 12 13.55 18.44 8.48
CA THR A 12 12.81 19.11 7.38
C THR A 12 13.26 18.64 6.01
N SER A 13 14.55 18.34 5.82
CA SER A 13 15.09 17.80 4.56
C SER A 13 14.58 16.37 4.29
N LEU A 14 14.51 15.54 5.32
CA LEU A 14 14.09 14.12 5.20
C LEU A 14 12.60 14.00 4.94
N THR A 15 11.79 14.74 5.67
CA THR A 15 10.33 14.76 5.49
C THR A 15 9.95 15.25 4.09
N SER A 16 10.68 16.23 3.54
CA SER A 16 10.44 16.73 2.20
C SER A 16 10.81 15.71 1.12
N ARG A 17 11.91 14.98 1.27
CA ARG A 17 12.36 13.94 0.30
C ARG A 17 11.43 12.71 0.32
N LEU A 18 11.03 12.23 1.49
CA LEU A 18 10.06 11.15 1.63
C LEU A 18 8.68 11.58 1.12
N LEU A 19 8.26 12.81 1.36
CA LEU A 19 7.01 13.35 0.83
C LEU A 19 7.04 13.42 -0.71
N ILE A 20 8.16 13.81 -1.31
CA ILE A 20 8.34 13.85 -2.77
C ILE A 20 8.28 12.45 -3.37
N LEU A 21 8.91 11.45 -2.75
CA LEU A 21 8.85 10.07 -3.19
C LEU A 21 7.42 9.50 -3.09
N PHE A 22 6.71 9.82 -2.01
CA PHE A 22 5.29 9.44 -1.83
C PHE A 22 4.37 10.16 -2.82
N LEU A 23 4.61 11.45 -3.06
CA LEU A 23 3.85 12.22 -4.06
C LEU A 23 4.12 11.71 -5.49
N ALA A 24 5.34 11.34 -5.80
CA ALA A 24 5.71 10.74 -7.09
C ALA A 24 5.05 9.37 -7.29
N ALA A 25 5.04 8.52 -6.25
CA ALA A 25 4.32 7.24 -6.26
C ALA A 25 2.79 7.43 -6.39
N PHE A 26 2.23 8.45 -5.74
CA PHE A 26 0.81 8.79 -5.83
C PHE A 26 0.43 9.31 -7.22
N LEU A 27 1.23 10.21 -7.81
CA LEU A 27 1.04 10.70 -9.18
C LEU A 27 1.15 9.58 -10.21
N PHE A 28 2.03 8.62 -9.98
CA PHE A 28 2.19 7.46 -10.86
C PHE A 28 0.98 6.51 -10.80
N VAL A 29 0.43 6.28 -9.60
CA VAL A 29 -0.79 5.46 -9.41
C VAL A 29 -2.03 6.12 -10.00
N THR A 30 -2.15 7.45 -9.94
CA THR A 30 -3.29 8.19 -10.57
C THR A 30 -3.18 8.28 -12.09
N ALA A 31 -1.97 8.24 -12.66
CA ALA A 31 -1.75 8.20 -14.09
C ALA A 31 -2.14 6.86 -14.76
N LEU A 32 -2.32 5.80 -13.94
CA LEU A 32 -2.79 4.48 -14.39
C LEU A 32 -4.33 4.35 -14.44
N ALA A 33 -5.08 5.46 -14.32
CA ALA A 33 -6.51 5.44 -14.58
C ALA A 33 -6.77 4.98 -16.03
N PRO A 34 -7.74 4.08 -16.28
CA PRO A 34 -7.98 3.54 -17.61
C PRO A 34 -8.33 4.68 -18.57
N ILE A 35 -7.43 4.94 -19.51
CA ILE A 35 -7.70 5.80 -20.67
C ILE A 35 -8.78 5.09 -21.46
N SER A 36 -10.00 5.62 -21.43
CA SER A 36 -11.08 5.22 -22.36
C SER A 36 -10.56 5.43 -23.78
N VAL A 37 -10.20 4.35 -24.45
CA VAL A 37 -9.82 4.37 -25.85
C VAL A 37 -11.10 4.65 -26.66
N ALA A 38 -11.34 5.92 -26.98
CA ALA A 38 -12.28 6.29 -28.02
C ALA A 38 -11.74 5.74 -29.34
N ALA A 39 -12.58 5.00 -30.06
CA ALA A 39 -12.23 4.39 -31.34
C ALA A 39 -11.69 5.45 -32.32
N VAL A 40 -10.42 5.34 -32.67
CA VAL A 40 -9.76 6.19 -33.65
C VAL A 40 -10.09 5.65 -35.06
N PRO A 41 -10.55 6.49 -36.02
CA PRO A 41 -10.71 6.08 -37.41
C PRO A 41 -9.36 5.72 -38.02
N ALA A 42 -9.34 4.68 -38.88
CA ALA A 42 -8.15 4.13 -39.51
C ALA A 42 -7.29 5.21 -40.20
N PRO A 43 -5.96 5.23 -39.96
CA PRO A 43 -5.08 6.23 -40.55
C PRO A 43 -4.78 5.96 -42.04
N ARG A 44 -4.80 7.03 -42.85
CA ARG A 44 -4.23 7.06 -44.19
C ARG A 44 -2.70 6.82 -44.11
N PRO A 45 -2.10 6.15 -45.10
CA PRO A 45 -0.64 5.93 -45.11
C PRO A 45 0.08 7.28 -45.22
N ALA A 46 0.84 7.61 -44.19
CA ALA A 46 1.69 8.80 -44.12
C ALA A 46 3.11 8.47 -44.65
N PRO A 47 3.85 9.47 -45.22
CA PRO A 47 5.20 9.29 -45.73
C PRO A 47 6.17 8.91 -44.59
N GLN A 48 7.07 8.01 -44.89
CA GLN A 48 8.10 7.52 -43.96
C GLN A 48 8.96 8.68 -43.42
N ALA A 49 8.73 9.07 -42.18
CA ALA A 49 9.60 9.98 -41.45
C ALA A 49 10.88 9.22 -41.06
N ARG A 50 12.03 9.69 -41.54
CA ARG A 50 13.35 9.23 -41.10
C ARG A 50 13.49 9.50 -39.60
N SER A 51 13.50 8.43 -38.79
CA SER A 51 13.81 8.49 -37.39
C SER A 51 15.27 8.85 -37.17
N SER A 52 15.53 10.02 -36.58
CA SER A 52 16.86 10.40 -36.11
C SER A 52 17.24 9.48 -34.94
N PRO A 53 18.40 8.79 -34.99
CA PRO A 53 18.80 7.95 -33.88
C PRO A 53 19.21 8.81 -32.67
N ILE A 54 18.63 8.54 -31.52
CA ILE A 54 19.09 9.08 -30.23
C ILE A 54 20.49 8.51 -29.97
N PRO A 55 21.55 9.34 -29.77
CA PRO A 55 22.89 8.83 -29.52
C PRO A 55 22.93 7.98 -28.24
N GLY A 56 23.30 6.71 -28.39
CA GLY A 56 23.47 5.78 -27.26
C GLY A 56 22.61 4.52 -27.27
N LEU A 57 21.57 4.44 -28.13
CA LEU A 57 20.73 3.25 -28.26
C LEU A 57 20.76 2.75 -29.71
N SER A 58 21.73 1.92 -30.02
CA SER A 58 21.75 1.20 -31.30
C SER A 58 20.81 -0.01 -31.22
N PHE A 59 19.60 0.15 -31.70
CA PHE A 59 18.67 -0.96 -31.92
C PHE A 59 19.02 -1.71 -33.18
N LYS A 60 19.71 -2.82 -33.06
CA LYS A 60 20.04 -3.70 -34.17
C LYS A 60 18.99 -4.81 -34.23
N GLY A 61 18.05 -4.70 -35.20
CA GLY A 61 17.18 -5.79 -35.67
C GLY A 61 15.85 -5.97 -34.95
N ASP A 62 14.85 -6.12 -35.66
CA ASP A 62 13.43 -6.53 -35.70
C ASP A 62 12.71 -7.10 -34.47
N SER A 63 13.26 -6.99 -33.27
CA SER A 63 12.55 -7.29 -32.00
C SER A 63 12.75 -6.13 -31.04
N LEU A 64 11.65 -5.57 -30.50
CA LEU A 64 11.71 -4.76 -29.30
C LEU A 64 12.63 -5.51 -28.32
N PRO A 65 13.78 -4.96 -27.93
CA PRO A 65 14.72 -5.74 -27.13
C PRO A 65 14.00 -6.15 -25.85
N TRP A 66 13.97 -7.44 -25.58
CA TRP A 66 13.38 -8.02 -24.35
C TRP A 66 13.78 -7.26 -23.09
N THR A 67 14.95 -6.65 -23.11
CA THR A 67 15.47 -5.77 -22.06
C THR A 67 14.57 -4.56 -21.82
N VAL A 68 14.05 -3.91 -22.87
CA VAL A 68 13.14 -2.76 -22.73
C VAL A 68 11.79 -3.23 -22.18
N LEU A 69 11.27 -4.35 -22.67
CA LEU A 69 10.03 -4.92 -22.17
C LEU A 69 10.17 -5.30 -20.69
N LEU A 70 11.25 -5.99 -20.31
CA LEU A 70 11.53 -6.34 -18.92
C LEU A 70 11.70 -5.11 -18.04
N LEU A 71 12.40 -4.07 -18.53
CA LEU A 71 12.57 -2.82 -17.77
C LEU A 71 11.23 -2.13 -17.51
N PHE A 72 10.37 -2.00 -18.53
CA PHE A 72 9.04 -1.42 -18.35
C PHE A 72 8.17 -2.26 -17.42
N THR A 73 8.21 -3.58 -17.57
CA THR A 73 7.47 -4.47 -16.66
C THR A 73 7.96 -4.34 -15.22
N ALA A 74 9.28 -4.32 -15.01
CA ALA A 74 9.86 -4.12 -13.68
C ALA A 74 9.47 -2.75 -13.10
N LEU A 75 9.54 -1.69 -13.90
CA LEU A 75 9.19 -0.34 -13.47
C LEU A 75 7.71 -0.21 -13.10
N THR A 76 6.81 -0.91 -13.79
CA THR A 76 5.37 -0.89 -13.47
C THR A 76 5.02 -1.75 -12.25
N LEU A 77 5.73 -2.84 -12.00
CA LEU A 77 5.49 -3.72 -10.85
C LEU A 77 6.17 -3.25 -9.56
N LEU A 78 7.28 -2.51 -9.68
CA LEU A 78 8.07 -2.07 -8.52
C LEU A 78 7.25 -1.31 -7.46
N PRO A 79 6.40 -0.32 -7.80
CA PRO A 79 5.59 0.38 -6.81
C PRO A 79 4.61 -0.55 -6.07
N ALA A 80 4.00 -1.50 -6.77
CA ALA A 80 3.09 -2.47 -6.16
C ALA A 80 3.81 -3.40 -5.18
N LEU A 81 5.02 -3.86 -5.52
CA LEU A 81 5.86 -4.65 -4.62
C LEU A 81 6.26 -3.86 -3.38
N LEU A 82 6.71 -2.61 -3.54
CA LEU A 82 7.09 -1.76 -2.42
C LEU A 82 5.91 -1.50 -1.48
N LEU A 83 4.73 -1.19 -2.02
CA LEU A 83 3.52 -1.00 -1.21
C LEU A 83 3.11 -2.28 -0.47
N SER A 84 3.30 -3.45 -1.06
CA SER A 84 2.97 -4.73 -0.42
C SER A 84 3.90 -5.09 0.76
N MET A 85 5.11 -4.50 0.82
CA MET A 85 6.06 -4.63 1.93
C MET A 85 5.78 -3.67 3.09
N THR A 86 4.71 -2.87 2.99
CA THR A 86 4.33 -1.85 3.96
C THR A 86 2.97 -2.16 4.60
N PRO A 87 2.54 -1.43 5.64
CA PRO A 87 1.21 -1.57 6.26
C PRO A 87 0.03 -1.28 5.32
N PHE A 88 0.29 -0.77 4.12
CA PHE A 88 -0.70 -0.30 3.17
C PHE A 88 -1.84 -1.29 2.92
N VAL A 89 -1.50 -2.57 2.70
CA VAL A 89 -2.47 -3.63 2.41
C VAL A 89 -3.47 -3.81 3.55
N ARG A 90 -3.00 -3.88 4.80
CA ARG A 90 -3.85 -4.00 5.99
C ARG A 90 -4.79 -2.81 6.12
N ILE A 91 -4.26 -1.59 6.05
CA ILE A 91 -5.03 -0.36 6.20
C ILE A 91 -6.10 -0.26 5.12
N LEU A 92 -5.74 -0.57 3.87
CA LEU A 92 -6.67 -0.54 2.74
C LEU A 92 -7.81 -1.54 2.90
N ILE A 93 -7.53 -2.76 3.36
CA ILE A 93 -8.54 -3.79 3.63
C ILE A 93 -9.51 -3.30 4.72
N VAL A 94 -8.99 -2.78 5.83
CA VAL A 94 -9.83 -2.26 6.93
C VAL A 94 -10.77 -1.16 6.43
N PHE A 95 -10.29 -0.23 5.61
CA PHE A 95 -11.13 0.82 5.04
C PHE A 95 -12.17 0.30 4.05
N HIS A 96 -11.85 -0.73 3.27
CA HIS A 96 -12.83 -1.38 2.40
C HIS A 96 -13.95 -2.05 3.20
N PHE A 97 -13.59 -2.75 4.29
CA PHE A 97 -14.57 -3.33 5.21
C PHE A 97 -15.42 -2.27 5.90
N LEU A 98 -14.82 -1.14 6.33
CA LEU A 98 -15.56 -0.01 6.88
C LEU A 98 -16.64 0.49 5.92
N ARG A 99 -16.26 0.79 4.67
CA ARG A 99 -17.21 1.25 3.65
C ARG A 99 -18.33 0.24 3.41
N GLN A 100 -17.98 -1.04 3.34
CA GLN A 100 -18.96 -2.12 3.18
C GLN A 100 -19.88 -2.24 4.40
N ALA A 101 -19.35 -2.12 5.61
CA ALA A 101 -20.09 -2.17 6.87
C ALA A 101 -21.13 -1.04 6.97
N LEU A 102 -20.75 0.18 6.55
CA LEU A 102 -21.64 1.34 6.50
C LEU A 102 -22.77 1.19 5.46
N GLY A 103 -22.66 0.23 4.52
CA GLY A 103 -23.65 0.05 3.44
C GLY A 103 -23.56 1.11 2.35
N THR A 104 -22.50 1.93 2.33
CA THR A 104 -22.30 2.95 1.32
C THR A 104 -21.60 2.34 0.10
N GLN A 105 -22.17 2.51 -1.10
CA GLN A 105 -21.58 1.94 -2.32
C GLN A 105 -20.51 2.84 -2.93
N THR A 106 -20.64 4.16 -2.78
CA THR A 106 -19.82 5.16 -3.50
C THR A 106 -19.02 6.08 -2.60
N ALA A 107 -19.40 6.26 -1.33
CA ALA A 107 -18.75 7.19 -0.41
C ALA A 107 -18.22 6.46 0.85
N PRO A 108 -16.98 6.75 1.29
CA PRO A 108 -15.95 7.54 0.61
C PRO A 108 -15.45 6.86 -0.67
N THR A 109 -14.95 7.66 -1.65
CA THR A 109 -14.47 7.12 -2.93
C THR A 109 -13.23 6.26 -2.77
N ASN A 110 -12.94 5.38 -3.74
CA ASN A 110 -11.72 4.56 -3.71
C ASN A 110 -10.46 5.43 -3.61
N GLN A 111 -10.43 6.55 -4.33
CA GLN A 111 -9.29 7.48 -4.30
C GLN A 111 -9.09 8.09 -2.92
N THR A 112 -10.17 8.47 -2.22
CA THR A 112 -10.12 9.00 -0.86
C THR A 112 -9.55 7.96 0.11
N LEU A 113 -10.05 6.71 0.05
CA LEU A 113 -9.56 5.61 0.91
C LEU A 113 -8.11 5.27 0.61
N LEU A 114 -7.72 5.24 -0.67
CA LEU A 114 -6.36 5.00 -1.11
C LEU A 114 -5.42 6.10 -0.59
N GLY A 115 -5.80 7.37 -0.76
CA GLY A 115 -5.01 8.50 -0.28
C GLY A 115 -4.81 8.48 1.23
N LEU A 116 -5.90 8.22 2.00
CA LEU A 116 -5.82 8.09 3.45
C LEU A 116 -4.95 6.90 3.86
N ALA A 117 -5.09 5.74 3.20
CA ALA A 117 -4.26 4.57 3.47
C ALA A 117 -2.78 4.83 3.21
N LEU A 118 -2.43 5.54 2.13
CA LEU A 118 -1.05 5.95 1.85
C LEU A 118 -0.51 6.88 2.94
N PHE A 119 -1.30 7.86 3.37
CA PHE A 119 -0.88 8.80 4.40
C PHE A 119 -0.60 8.11 5.74
N LEU A 120 -1.48 7.20 6.15
CA LEU A 120 -1.28 6.41 7.37
C LEU A 120 -0.10 5.43 7.24
N THR A 121 0.09 4.86 6.05
CA THR A 121 1.25 4.01 5.76
C THR A 121 2.55 4.79 5.92
N TYR A 122 2.62 6.01 5.36
CA TYR A 122 3.77 6.89 5.54
C TYR A 122 4.05 7.16 7.03
N PHE A 123 3.00 7.44 7.80
CA PHE A 123 3.12 7.70 9.23
C PHE A 123 3.69 6.49 10.01
N VAL A 124 3.20 5.28 9.72
CA VAL A 124 3.70 4.05 10.36
C VAL A 124 5.13 3.71 9.93
N MET A 125 5.47 3.98 8.65
CA MET A 125 6.78 3.66 8.08
C MET A 125 7.86 4.70 8.38
N GLN A 126 7.51 5.82 9.02
CA GLN A 126 8.48 6.88 9.34
C GLN A 126 9.74 6.36 10.08
N PRO A 127 9.64 5.55 11.17
CA PRO A 127 10.83 5.04 11.85
C PRO A 127 11.70 4.12 10.96
N VAL A 128 11.07 3.33 10.09
CA VAL A 128 11.79 2.49 9.13
C VAL A 128 12.53 3.35 8.10
N GLY A 129 11.86 4.39 7.60
CA GLY A 129 12.46 5.36 6.68
C GLY A 129 13.70 6.05 7.28
N MET A 130 13.62 6.47 8.54
CA MET A 130 14.77 7.05 9.27
C MET A 130 15.93 6.04 9.42
N SER A 131 15.61 4.77 9.68
CA SER A 131 16.64 3.72 9.73
C SER A 131 17.31 3.50 8.38
N ILE A 132 16.54 3.48 7.27
CA ILE A 132 17.09 3.37 5.92
C ILE A 132 17.98 4.56 5.59
N ASP A 133 17.58 5.77 5.98
CA ASP A 133 18.36 6.97 5.75
C ASP A 133 19.75 6.87 6.38
N THR A 134 19.81 6.52 7.66
CA THR A 134 21.07 6.41 8.41
C THR A 134 22.00 5.31 7.94
N VAL A 135 21.45 4.12 7.60
CA VAL A 135 22.31 2.95 7.24
C VAL A 135 22.65 2.88 5.76
N SER A 136 21.88 3.58 4.90
CA SER A 136 22.00 3.43 3.45
C SER A 136 22.16 4.75 2.72
N ILE A 137 21.22 5.70 2.89
CA ILE A 137 21.16 6.93 2.09
C ILE A 137 22.33 7.85 2.45
N GLU A 138 22.55 8.15 3.74
CA GLU A 138 23.66 8.99 4.18
C GLU A 138 25.04 8.45 3.77
N PRO A 139 25.37 7.13 3.98
CA PRO A 139 26.65 6.60 3.52
C PRO A 139 26.81 6.64 2.00
N PHE A 140 25.73 6.46 1.24
CA PHE A 140 25.75 6.59 -0.21
C PHE A 140 25.99 8.05 -0.66
N GLU A 141 25.32 9.02 -0.07
CA GLU A 141 25.52 10.45 -0.38
C GLU A 141 26.96 10.92 -0.03
N ARG A 142 27.56 10.32 1.01
CA ARG A 142 28.98 10.58 1.36
C ARG A 142 29.98 9.84 0.46
N GLY A 143 29.49 9.03 -0.48
CA GLY A 143 30.34 8.26 -1.39
C GLY A 143 31.08 7.10 -0.73
N SER A 144 30.73 6.70 0.49
CA SER A 144 31.38 5.61 1.23
C SER A 144 30.92 4.20 0.79
N ILE A 145 29.76 4.11 0.14
CA ILE A 145 29.20 2.85 -0.38
C ILE A 145 28.70 3.04 -1.81
N THR A 146 28.62 1.93 -2.55
CA THR A 146 28.06 1.91 -3.90
C THR A 146 26.54 1.87 -3.87
N ALA A 147 25.87 2.24 -5.00
CA ALA A 147 24.42 2.16 -5.12
C ALA A 147 23.89 0.75 -4.85
N TRP A 148 24.61 -0.29 -5.24
CA TRP A 148 24.20 -1.68 -4.98
C TRP A 148 24.23 -2.00 -3.49
N GLN A 149 25.30 -1.62 -2.79
CA GLN A 149 25.39 -1.78 -1.34
C GLN A 149 24.32 -0.99 -0.60
N ALA A 150 23.98 0.21 -1.07
CA ALA A 150 22.90 1.01 -0.50
C ALA A 150 21.54 0.28 -0.60
N ILE A 151 21.23 -0.34 -1.73
CA ILE A 151 20.00 -1.14 -1.91
C ILE A 151 20.01 -2.35 -0.96
N GLU A 152 21.13 -3.05 -0.85
CA GLU A 152 21.28 -4.23 0.03
C GLU A 152 21.08 -3.85 1.50
N LEU A 153 21.71 -2.78 1.97
CA LEU A 153 21.57 -2.27 3.34
C LEU A 153 20.16 -1.76 3.64
N SER A 154 19.45 -1.21 2.65
CA SER A 154 18.05 -0.78 2.81
C SER A 154 17.09 -1.95 3.05
N ALA A 155 17.45 -3.15 2.64
CA ALA A 155 16.61 -4.33 2.80
C ALA A 155 16.47 -4.77 4.28
N ASP A 156 17.47 -4.53 5.12
CA ASP A 156 17.48 -4.98 6.51
C ASP A 156 16.44 -4.29 7.39
N PRO A 157 16.30 -2.96 7.42
CA PRO A 157 15.22 -2.30 8.16
C PRO A 157 13.83 -2.73 7.70
N LEU A 158 13.62 -2.94 6.38
CA LEU A 158 12.37 -3.45 5.84
C LEU A 158 12.10 -4.89 6.29
N ARG A 159 13.11 -5.75 6.26
CA ARG A 159 13.02 -7.15 6.73
C ARG A 159 12.63 -7.20 8.20
N GLN A 160 13.30 -6.43 9.07
CA GLN A 160 12.98 -6.35 10.49
C GLN A 160 11.56 -5.88 10.74
N PHE A 161 11.12 -4.85 10.01
CA PHE A 161 9.74 -4.38 10.07
C PHE A 161 8.76 -5.50 9.70
N MET A 162 8.96 -6.17 8.57
CA MET A 162 8.07 -7.24 8.12
C MET A 162 8.07 -8.42 9.11
N LEU A 163 9.22 -8.85 9.60
CA LEU A 163 9.31 -9.94 10.58
C LEU A 163 8.57 -9.63 11.87
N LYS A 164 8.62 -8.38 12.36
CA LYS A 164 7.92 -7.94 13.57
C LYS A 164 6.40 -8.17 13.47
N TYR A 165 5.82 -8.01 12.28
CA TYR A 165 4.37 -8.11 12.08
C TYR A 165 3.92 -9.40 11.38
N THR A 166 4.87 -10.26 10.98
CA THR A 166 4.56 -11.57 10.40
C THR A 166 4.22 -12.59 11.49
N ARG A 167 3.12 -13.31 11.31
CA ARG A 167 2.72 -14.38 12.22
C ARG A 167 3.65 -15.57 12.07
N GLN A 168 4.02 -16.18 13.19
CA GLN A 168 4.91 -17.35 13.23
C GLN A 168 4.42 -18.51 12.33
N LYS A 169 3.10 -18.75 12.28
CA LYS A 169 2.51 -19.80 11.44
C LYS A 169 2.67 -19.53 9.95
N ASP A 170 2.52 -18.28 9.55
CA ASP A 170 2.66 -17.88 8.14
C ASP A 170 4.14 -17.92 7.74
N LEU A 171 5.03 -17.48 8.62
CA LEU A 171 6.47 -17.57 8.40
C LEU A 171 6.94 -19.03 8.27
N ALA A 172 6.49 -19.92 9.17
CA ALA A 172 6.84 -21.34 9.13
C ALA A 172 6.39 -22.01 7.83
N LEU A 173 5.20 -21.66 7.32
CA LEU A 173 4.69 -22.19 6.04
C LEU A 173 5.64 -21.85 4.88
N PHE A 174 6.06 -20.58 4.76
CA PHE A 174 6.92 -20.17 3.65
C PHE A 174 8.37 -20.65 3.80
N VAL A 175 8.85 -20.83 5.02
CA VAL A 175 10.15 -21.51 5.29
C VAL A 175 10.12 -22.95 4.82
N GLU A 176 9.05 -23.69 5.13
CA GLU A 176 8.87 -25.07 4.68
C GLU A 176 8.80 -25.21 3.16
N LEU A 177 8.04 -24.29 2.52
CA LEU A 177 7.87 -24.26 1.06
C LEU A 177 9.14 -23.83 0.30
N SER A 178 10.00 -23.05 0.92
CA SER A 178 11.23 -22.56 0.27
C SER A 178 12.30 -23.61 0.08
N HIS A 179 12.20 -24.76 0.81
CA HIS A 179 13.24 -25.79 0.88
C HIS A 179 14.64 -25.24 1.28
N GLU A 180 14.69 -24.02 1.79
CA GLU A 180 15.93 -23.44 2.32
C GLU A 180 16.27 -24.08 3.67
N ALA A 181 17.58 -24.20 3.98
CA ALA A 181 18.02 -24.65 5.30
C ALA A 181 17.45 -23.68 6.35
N ARG A 182 16.88 -24.22 7.44
CA ARG A 182 16.33 -23.39 8.51
C ARG A 182 17.42 -22.49 9.07
N PRO A 183 17.31 -21.15 8.93
CA PRO A 183 18.35 -20.25 9.42
C PRO A 183 18.40 -20.28 10.96
N ALA A 184 19.57 -20.00 11.50
CA ALA A 184 19.78 -19.96 12.95
C ALA A 184 19.02 -18.79 13.61
N ARG A 185 18.79 -17.70 12.87
CA ARG A 185 18.08 -16.50 13.32
C ARG A 185 16.99 -16.12 12.33
N PRO A 186 15.85 -15.60 12.79
CA PRO A 186 14.80 -15.08 11.89
C PRO A 186 15.29 -13.97 10.95
N ASP A 187 16.25 -13.16 11.39
CA ASP A 187 16.81 -12.05 10.61
C ASP A 187 17.63 -12.52 9.39
N ASP A 188 18.09 -13.79 9.40
CA ASP A 188 18.84 -14.38 8.29
C ASP A 188 17.92 -14.93 7.18
N LEU A 189 16.59 -14.85 7.36
CA LEU A 189 15.62 -15.31 6.36
C LEU A 189 15.69 -14.46 5.10
N SER A 190 15.65 -15.14 3.95
CA SER A 190 15.64 -14.47 2.66
C SER A 190 14.35 -13.64 2.45
N MET A 191 14.45 -12.52 1.73
CA MET A 191 13.28 -11.70 1.38
C MET A 191 12.23 -12.50 0.58
N ARG A 192 12.64 -13.55 -0.13
CA ARG A 192 11.75 -14.45 -0.87
C ARG A 192 10.77 -15.20 0.04
N VAL A 193 11.16 -15.44 1.28
CA VAL A 193 10.34 -16.07 2.31
C VAL A 193 9.57 -15.04 3.11
N VAL A 194 10.25 -13.97 3.54
CA VAL A 194 9.66 -12.96 4.43
C VAL A 194 8.54 -12.18 3.76
N VAL A 195 8.72 -11.74 2.50
CA VAL A 195 7.72 -10.91 1.80
C VAL A 195 6.38 -11.63 1.66
N PRO A 196 6.27 -12.85 1.08
CA PRO A 196 4.98 -13.51 0.95
C PRO A 196 4.37 -13.90 2.29
N ALA A 197 5.19 -14.26 3.30
CA ALA A 197 4.73 -14.54 4.65
C ALA A 197 4.09 -13.28 5.29
N TYR A 198 4.76 -12.14 5.15
CA TYR A 198 4.27 -10.85 5.63
C TYR A 198 2.94 -10.46 4.95
N ILE A 199 2.88 -10.49 3.61
CA ILE A 199 1.65 -10.16 2.87
C ILE A 199 0.49 -11.04 3.34
N THR A 200 0.72 -12.35 3.48
CA THR A 200 -0.31 -13.28 3.97
C THR A 200 -0.78 -12.94 5.38
N SER A 201 0.15 -12.57 6.27
CA SER A 201 -0.15 -12.14 7.64
C SER A 201 -0.92 -10.82 7.66
N GLU A 202 -0.56 -9.85 6.82
CA GLU A 202 -1.24 -8.56 6.69
C GLU A 202 -2.67 -8.73 6.17
N LEU A 203 -2.88 -9.58 5.15
CA LEU A 203 -4.21 -9.95 4.66
C LEU A 203 -5.05 -10.53 5.79
N LYS A 204 -4.58 -11.55 6.49
CA LYS A 204 -5.31 -12.18 7.60
C LYS A 204 -5.66 -11.17 8.71
N THR A 205 -4.72 -10.33 9.08
CA THR A 205 -4.92 -9.31 10.13
C THR A 205 -5.92 -8.25 9.67
N GLY A 206 -5.81 -7.77 8.43
CA GLY A 206 -6.76 -6.83 7.84
C GLY A 206 -8.18 -7.39 7.81
N PHE A 207 -8.34 -8.65 7.39
CA PHE A 207 -9.64 -9.35 7.40
C PHE A 207 -10.20 -9.51 8.82
N GLN A 208 -9.36 -9.85 9.80
CA GLN A 208 -9.79 -9.98 11.20
C GLN A 208 -10.29 -8.66 11.78
N ILE A 209 -9.52 -7.58 11.60
CA ILE A 209 -9.93 -6.24 12.05
C ILE A 209 -11.22 -5.82 11.32
N GLY A 210 -11.26 -6.02 10.00
CA GLY A 210 -12.43 -5.70 9.18
C GLY A 210 -13.68 -6.47 9.62
N ALA A 211 -13.56 -7.77 9.90
CA ALA A 211 -14.66 -8.58 10.38
C ALA A 211 -15.20 -8.10 11.73
N VAL A 212 -14.32 -7.81 12.69
CA VAL A 212 -14.72 -7.26 14.00
C VAL A 212 -15.43 -5.92 13.86
N LEU A 213 -14.91 -5.06 12.97
CA LEU A 213 -15.53 -3.77 12.66
C LEU A 213 -16.91 -3.93 12.02
N PHE A 214 -17.13 -4.98 11.25
CA PHE A 214 -18.41 -5.24 10.57
C PHE A 214 -19.52 -5.67 11.57
N LEU A 215 -19.17 -6.35 12.67
CA LEU A 215 -20.14 -6.93 13.61
C LEU A 215 -21.21 -5.95 14.14
N PRO A 216 -20.87 -4.75 14.66
CA PRO A 216 -21.88 -3.83 15.18
C PRO A 216 -22.87 -3.37 14.09
N PHE A 217 -22.39 -3.18 12.87
CA PHE A 217 -23.23 -2.76 11.76
C PHE A 217 -24.13 -3.90 11.26
N LEU A 218 -23.66 -5.15 11.36
CA LEU A 218 -24.48 -6.33 11.07
C LEU A 218 -25.67 -6.44 12.04
N VAL A 219 -25.43 -6.17 13.31
CA VAL A 219 -26.52 -6.16 14.32
C VAL A 219 -27.58 -5.14 13.95
N ILE A 220 -27.21 -3.94 13.54
CA ILE A 220 -28.16 -2.92 13.07
C ILE A 220 -28.97 -3.45 11.88
N ASP A 221 -28.34 -4.07 10.90
CA ASP A 221 -29.03 -4.65 9.74
C ASP A 221 -30.06 -5.70 10.17
N MET A 222 -29.70 -6.58 11.08
CA MET A 222 -30.61 -7.62 11.59
C MET A 222 -31.81 -7.03 12.34
N VAL A 223 -31.58 -6.02 13.18
CA VAL A 223 -32.66 -5.34 13.92
C VAL A 223 -33.61 -4.64 12.97
N VAL A 224 -33.07 -3.87 12.01
CA VAL A 224 -33.89 -3.18 11.01
C VAL A 224 -34.67 -4.19 10.15
N ALA A 225 -34.03 -5.29 9.71
CA ALA A 225 -34.70 -6.32 8.95
C ALA A 225 -35.85 -6.96 9.75
N ALA A 226 -35.65 -7.28 11.03
CA ALA A 226 -36.69 -7.82 11.89
C ALA A 226 -37.89 -6.87 12.06
N ILE A 227 -37.63 -5.59 12.26
CA ILE A 227 -38.68 -4.56 12.39
C ILE A 227 -39.46 -4.41 11.08
N THR A 228 -38.78 -4.25 9.95
CA THR A 228 -39.42 -4.07 8.64
C THR A 228 -40.28 -5.27 8.24
N THR A 229 -39.79 -6.49 8.52
CA THR A 229 -40.53 -7.72 8.27
C THR A 229 -41.76 -7.82 9.15
N SER A 230 -41.67 -7.49 10.45
CA SER A 230 -42.81 -7.55 11.38
C SER A 230 -43.93 -6.56 11.05
N VAL A 231 -43.61 -5.42 10.46
CA VAL A 231 -44.57 -4.43 9.96
C VAL A 231 -45.20 -4.82 8.59
N GLY A 232 -44.68 -5.90 7.98
CA GLY A 232 -45.19 -6.35 6.66
C GLY A 232 -44.60 -5.63 5.45
N MET A 233 -43.52 -4.87 5.65
CA MET A 233 -42.84 -4.11 4.56
C MET A 233 -41.87 -4.98 3.77
N PHE A 234 -42.38 -6.00 3.06
CA PHE A 234 -41.52 -6.95 2.31
C PHE A 234 -40.94 -6.38 1.01
N GLN A 235 -41.50 -5.27 0.50
CA GLN A 235 -41.05 -4.71 -0.78
C GLN A 235 -39.86 -3.76 -0.67
N LEU A 236 -39.57 -3.22 0.53
CA LEU A 236 -38.45 -2.32 0.76
C LEU A 236 -37.23 -3.09 1.26
N PRO A 237 -36.10 -3.02 0.56
CA PRO A 237 -34.85 -3.62 1.07
C PRO A 237 -34.47 -3.01 2.42
N PRO A 238 -34.25 -3.81 3.48
CA PRO A 238 -33.89 -3.29 4.82
C PRO A 238 -32.65 -2.38 4.83
N VAL A 239 -31.72 -2.59 3.89
CA VAL A 239 -30.50 -1.79 3.72
C VAL A 239 -30.79 -0.30 3.49
N VAL A 240 -31.89 0.04 2.81
CA VAL A 240 -32.25 1.45 2.56
C VAL A 240 -32.54 2.20 3.86
N ILE A 241 -33.11 1.49 4.85
CA ILE A 241 -33.42 2.06 6.17
C ILE A 241 -32.20 1.97 7.11
N SER A 242 -31.46 0.87 7.07
CA SER A 242 -30.31 0.66 7.97
C SER A 242 -29.11 1.55 7.65
N THR A 243 -28.87 1.88 6.37
CA THR A 243 -27.72 2.70 5.96
C THR A 243 -27.67 4.07 6.65
N PRO A 244 -28.76 4.90 6.67
CA PRO A 244 -28.76 6.16 7.39
C PRO A 244 -28.49 5.99 8.90
N LEU A 245 -29.05 4.96 9.52
CA LEU A 245 -28.83 4.66 10.94
C LEU A 245 -27.38 4.29 11.25
N LYS A 246 -26.75 3.51 10.37
CA LYS A 246 -25.32 3.15 10.49
C LYS A 246 -24.42 4.38 10.38
N ILE A 247 -24.69 5.25 9.40
CA ILE A 247 -23.92 6.48 9.23
C ILE A 247 -24.09 7.39 10.46
N LEU A 248 -25.31 7.56 10.97
CA LEU A 248 -25.58 8.35 12.16
C LEU A 248 -24.81 7.77 13.37
N LEU A 249 -24.89 6.46 13.62
CA LEU A 249 -24.17 5.81 14.69
C LEU A 249 -22.67 6.01 14.56
N PHE A 250 -22.13 5.84 13.34
CA PHE A 250 -20.70 6.00 13.07
C PHE A 250 -20.22 7.43 13.38
N VAL A 251 -21.00 8.44 13.03
CA VAL A 251 -20.68 9.85 13.28
C VAL A 251 -20.77 10.15 14.80
N VAL A 252 -21.84 9.70 15.48
CA VAL A 252 -22.02 9.92 16.92
C VAL A 252 -20.94 9.23 17.76
N ALA A 253 -20.48 8.06 17.33
CA ALA A 253 -19.41 7.30 18.00
C ALA A 253 -17.99 7.79 17.66
N ASP A 254 -17.84 8.89 16.91
CA ASP A 254 -16.52 9.32 16.36
C ASP A 254 -15.77 8.18 15.64
N GLY A 255 -16.50 7.50 14.75
CA GLY A 255 -16.06 6.26 14.11
C GLY A 255 -14.74 6.40 13.33
N TRP A 256 -14.46 7.56 12.73
CA TRP A 256 -13.18 7.76 12.05
C TRP A 256 -11.99 7.69 13.01
N ASN A 257 -12.07 8.34 14.15
CA ASN A 257 -11.03 8.31 15.17
C ASN A 257 -10.83 6.88 15.71
N LEU A 258 -11.94 6.16 15.97
CA LEU A 258 -11.88 4.78 16.44
C LEU A 258 -11.22 3.84 15.39
N VAL A 259 -11.60 3.93 14.12
CA VAL A 259 -11.06 3.05 13.06
C VAL A 259 -9.60 3.37 12.78
N VAL A 260 -9.27 4.64 12.57
CA VAL A 260 -7.88 5.07 12.33
C VAL A 260 -7.01 4.75 13.54
N GLY A 261 -7.47 5.11 14.75
CA GLY A 261 -6.75 4.86 15.99
C GLY A 261 -6.50 3.38 16.25
N SER A 262 -7.52 2.52 16.09
CA SER A 262 -7.37 1.06 16.29
C SER A 262 -6.44 0.44 15.22
N THR A 263 -6.55 0.90 13.98
CA THR A 263 -5.69 0.41 12.89
C THR A 263 -4.23 0.78 13.15
N LEU A 264 -3.95 2.04 13.51
CA LEU A 264 -2.59 2.49 13.84
C LEU A 264 -2.04 1.78 15.07
N LYS A 265 -2.82 1.66 16.16
CA LYS A 265 -2.42 0.94 17.38
C LYS A 265 -2.06 -0.53 17.14
N SER A 266 -2.53 -1.13 16.05
CA SER A 266 -2.15 -2.50 15.69
C SER A 266 -0.69 -2.63 15.21
N PHE A 267 0.02 -1.48 15.03
CA PHE A 267 1.44 -1.40 14.64
C PHE A 267 2.34 -0.90 15.79
N TYR A 268 1.76 -0.60 16.94
CA TYR A 268 2.48 -0.22 18.16
C TYR A 268 2.16 -1.19 19.30
#